data_178f452ae78033097d0a7bc3b74db604
#
_entry.id   178f452ae78033097d0a7bc3b74db604
#
_cell.length_a   1.000
_cell.length_b   1.000
_cell.length_c   1.000
_cell.angle_alpha   90.00
_cell.angle_beta   90.00
_cell.angle_gamma   90.00
#
_symmetry.space_group_name_H-M   'P 1'
#
loop_
_entity.id
_entity.type
_entity.pdbx_description
1 polymer ?
#
loop_
_entity_poly.entity_id
_entity_poly.type
_entity_poly.pdbx_seq_one_letter_code
_entity_poly.pdbx_strand_id
1 'polypeptide(L)'
;MSLFQQRLLSALVSTFATLVMVTMPTPAFSQANNYPNKTITLITPFGAGSPFDLLGRVFAERLSKNLKTSVVIENATGGQAMVATKKVLNAPADGYTLFYTSNGLATTPIVIKDAGYTLDDFTPIAPLGQAPYILFASASVKATDIPSLMKELKERGKSMNHGVLGTSHLGLILAKKISATAGGDPYQEISYRASPEMIRALLADDIQLMATTYSIAGPHLKDGKIKAIGVVAREKSVRMPELKTFIEAGYPDLYTDVWAALYTKAQTPKEIVEILRKASAEVVAEPSFKEAMKPTGSEAWNMTVDNMQAAFAEEGKSFAQAIQKFNLKLN
;
A
#
# COMPACT_ATOMS: atom_id res chain seq x y z
N MET A 1 79.39 12.92 3.92
CA MET A 1 78.14 12.64 4.69
C MET A 1 78.56 12.00 5.99
N SER A 2 78.32 12.67 7.11
CA SER A 2 78.80 12.20 8.42
C SER A 2 77.90 11.07 8.96
N LEU A 3 78.50 10.15 9.68
CA LEU A 3 77.80 9.03 10.37
C LEU A 3 76.56 9.47 11.20
N PHE A 4 76.47 10.76 11.51
CA PHE A 4 75.34 11.37 12.23
C PHE A 4 74.09 11.54 11.34
N GLN A 5 74.27 11.85 10.05
CA GLN A 5 73.15 11.95 9.10
C GLN A 5 72.55 10.65 8.69
N GLN A 6 73.32 9.55 8.67
CA GLN A 6 72.80 8.22 8.40
C GLN A 6 72.01 7.64 9.56
N ARG A 7 72.31 8.01 10.80
CA ARG A 7 71.50 7.57 11.99
C ARG A 7 70.21 8.32 12.13
N LEU A 8 70.12 9.57 11.68
CA LEU A 8 68.88 10.34 11.67
C LEU A 8 67.92 9.85 10.57
N LEU A 9 68.42 9.45 9.39
CA LEU A 9 67.57 8.88 8.34
C LEU A 9 66.99 7.49 8.71
N SER A 10 67.78 6.64 9.40
CA SER A 10 67.30 5.32 9.83
C SER A 10 66.28 5.41 10.97
N ALA A 11 66.34 6.43 11.85
CA ALA A 11 65.35 6.66 12.89
C ALA A 11 64.00 7.19 12.31
N LEU A 12 64.01 8.00 11.26
CA LEU A 12 62.81 8.50 10.60
C LEU A 12 62.07 7.45 9.77
N VAL A 13 62.79 6.50 9.18
CA VAL A 13 62.19 5.39 8.43
C VAL A 13 61.57 4.32 9.36
N SER A 14 62.10 4.10 10.54
CA SER A 14 61.53 3.17 11.53
C SER A 14 60.25 3.67 12.22
N THR A 15 60.06 5.03 12.28
CA THR A 15 58.87 5.59 12.97
C THR A 15 57.66 5.68 12.03
N PHE A 16 57.86 5.61 10.71
CA PHE A 16 56.77 5.65 9.74
C PHE A 16 56.16 4.27 9.41
N ALA A 17 56.83 3.19 9.83
CA ALA A 17 56.37 1.81 9.56
C ALA A 17 55.36 1.27 10.58
N THR A 18 55.02 2.00 11.64
CA THR A 18 54.20 1.46 12.76
C THR A 18 52.83 2.10 12.89
N LEU A 19 52.36 2.91 11.92
CA LEU A 19 51.02 3.55 11.97
C LEU A 19 50.17 3.31 10.72
N VAL A 20 50.28 2.15 10.12
CA VAL A 20 49.21 1.60 9.28
C VAL A 20 48.49 0.56 10.13
N MET A 21 47.74 1.03 11.11
CA MET A 21 46.62 0.25 11.64
C MET A 21 45.62 0.13 10.50
N VAL A 22 45.69 -1.03 9.84
CA VAL A 22 44.63 -1.52 8.97
C VAL A 22 43.38 -1.57 9.85
N THR A 23 42.53 -0.55 9.73
CA THR A 23 41.13 -0.66 10.17
C THR A 23 40.48 -1.68 9.25
N MET A 24 40.64 -2.96 9.58
CA MET A 24 39.83 -4.00 8.95
C MET A 24 38.37 -3.61 9.23
N PRO A 25 37.52 -3.53 8.19
CA PRO A 25 36.09 -3.40 8.44
C PRO A 25 35.71 -4.61 9.29
N THR A 26 35.30 -4.38 10.53
CA THR A 26 34.70 -5.42 11.36
C THR A 26 33.53 -5.98 10.55
N PRO A 27 33.49 -7.28 10.29
CA PRO A 27 32.40 -7.87 9.53
C PRO A 27 31.09 -7.57 10.26
N ALA A 28 30.10 -7.09 9.52
CA ALA A 28 28.73 -6.78 9.97
C ALA A 28 27.98 -8.01 10.58
N PHE A 29 28.65 -9.15 10.70
CA PHE A 29 28.11 -10.42 11.22
C PHE A 29 27.69 -10.38 12.69
N SER A 30 28.08 -9.33 13.47
CA SER A 30 27.75 -9.28 14.89
C SER A 30 26.35 -8.74 15.20
N GLN A 31 25.66 -8.06 14.26
CA GLN A 31 24.38 -7.44 14.55
C GLN A 31 23.17 -8.40 14.43
N ALA A 32 23.24 -9.42 13.59
CA ALA A 32 22.13 -10.35 13.39
C ALA A 32 21.92 -11.31 14.56
N ASN A 33 22.99 -11.66 15.30
CA ASN A 33 22.90 -12.61 16.41
C ASN A 33 22.07 -12.10 17.61
N ASN A 34 21.73 -10.81 17.68
CA ASN A 34 20.97 -10.22 18.77
C ASN A 34 19.79 -9.35 18.28
N TYR A 35 19.33 -9.56 17.04
CA TYR A 35 18.18 -8.86 16.49
C TYR A 35 16.90 -9.67 16.70
N PRO A 36 15.77 -9.04 17.13
CA PRO A 36 15.67 -7.67 17.62
C PRO A 36 15.97 -7.57 19.14
N ASN A 37 16.62 -6.47 19.56
CA ASN A 37 16.94 -6.21 20.98
C ASN A 37 16.43 -4.84 21.48
N LYS A 38 15.73 -4.09 20.63
CA LYS A 38 15.07 -2.80 20.94
C LYS A 38 13.74 -2.70 20.20
N THR A 39 12.94 -1.72 20.52
CA THR A 39 11.63 -1.46 19.89
C THR A 39 11.74 -1.31 18.38
N ILE A 40 10.87 -2.00 17.64
CA ILE A 40 10.66 -1.83 16.19
C ILE A 40 9.51 -0.85 15.99
N THR A 41 9.70 0.13 15.11
CA THR A 41 8.68 1.13 14.76
C THR A 41 8.18 0.90 13.34
N LEU A 42 6.88 0.69 13.20
CA LEU A 42 6.19 0.65 11.91
C LEU A 42 5.71 2.07 11.57
N ILE A 43 6.42 2.76 10.69
CA ILE A 43 6.00 4.06 10.16
C ILE A 43 4.90 3.83 9.14
N THR A 44 3.81 4.58 9.25
CA THR A 44 2.68 4.44 8.33
C THR A 44 2.10 5.80 7.91
N PRO A 45 1.67 5.96 6.63
CA PRO A 45 0.98 7.15 6.17
C PRO A 45 -0.52 7.14 6.54
N PHE A 46 -1.03 6.04 7.09
CA PHE A 46 -2.46 5.92 7.42
C PHE A 46 -2.81 6.76 8.64
N GLY A 47 -3.96 7.43 8.58
CA GLY A 47 -4.50 8.15 9.73
C GLY A 47 -4.90 7.19 10.84
N ALA A 48 -4.71 7.60 12.09
CA ALA A 48 -5.09 6.83 13.26
C ALA A 48 -6.60 6.48 13.22
N GLY A 49 -6.95 5.23 13.51
CA GLY A 49 -8.32 4.72 13.46
C GLY A 49 -8.84 4.38 12.07
N SER A 50 -8.06 4.58 11.00
CA SER A 50 -8.44 4.11 9.66
C SER A 50 -8.37 2.58 9.58
N PRO A 51 -9.07 1.94 8.60
CA PRO A 51 -9.05 0.50 8.44
C PRO A 51 -7.64 -0.12 8.42
N PHE A 52 -6.73 0.49 7.68
CA PHE A 52 -5.35 0.01 7.62
C PHE A 52 -4.53 0.36 8.86
N ASP A 53 -4.81 1.45 9.59
CA ASP A 53 -4.19 1.67 10.90
C ASP A 53 -4.60 0.59 11.90
N LEU A 54 -5.89 0.25 11.94
CA LEU A 54 -6.41 -0.83 12.79
C LEU A 54 -5.78 -2.18 12.43
N LEU A 55 -5.69 -2.51 11.14
CA LEU A 55 -5.00 -3.73 10.67
C LEU A 55 -3.54 -3.75 11.13
N GLY A 56 -2.83 -2.64 10.95
CA GLY A 56 -1.43 -2.52 11.35
C GLY A 56 -1.23 -2.73 12.85
N ARG A 57 -2.14 -2.22 13.70
CA ARG A 57 -2.09 -2.43 15.16
C ARG A 57 -2.31 -3.89 15.54
N VAL A 58 -3.27 -4.55 14.91
CA VAL A 58 -3.51 -5.99 15.07
C VAL A 58 -2.27 -6.79 14.67
N PHE A 59 -1.60 -6.42 13.57
CA PHE A 59 -0.37 -7.05 13.13
C PHE A 59 0.80 -6.77 14.08
N ALA A 60 1.02 -5.52 14.47
CA ALA A 60 2.11 -5.11 15.35
C ALA A 60 2.07 -5.82 16.72
N GLU A 61 0.87 -5.99 17.30
CA GLU A 61 0.69 -6.73 18.55
C GLU A 61 1.15 -8.17 18.43
N ARG A 62 0.81 -8.87 17.33
CA ARG A 62 1.21 -10.26 17.12
C ARG A 62 2.69 -10.39 16.79
N LEU A 63 3.18 -9.51 15.93
CA LEU A 63 4.61 -9.48 15.60
C LEU A 63 5.46 -9.21 16.84
N SER A 64 4.98 -8.36 17.76
CA SER A 64 5.63 -8.10 19.04
C SER A 64 5.75 -9.37 19.90
N LYS A 65 4.69 -10.19 19.95
CA LYS A 65 4.69 -11.48 20.66
C LYS A 65 5.64 -12.49 20.03
N ASN A 66 5.62 -12.57 18.68
CA ASN A 66 6.46 -13.49 17.93
C ASN A 66 7.96 -13.16 18.07
N LEU A 67 8.32 -11.90 17.88
CA LEU A 67 9.70 -11.42 17.99
C LEU A 67 10.19 -11.21 19.44
N LYS A 68 9.29 -11.34 20.44
CA LYS A 68 9.57 -11.07 21.86
C LYS A 68 10.18 -9.69 22.11
N THR A 69 9.76 -8.71 21.32
CA THR A 69 10.19 -7.32 21.42
C THR A 69 9.01 -6.38 21.17
N SER A 70 9.10 -5.13 21.64
CA SER A 70 8.05 -4.15 21.39
C SER A 70 7.99 -3.78 19.91
N VAL A 71 6.79 -3.83 19.31
CA VAL A 71 6.51 -3.33 17.96
C VAL A 71 5.40 -2.29 18.06
N VAL A 72 5.68 -1.07 17.62
CA VAL A 72 4.76 0.07 17.76
C VAL A 72 4.44 0.68 16.39
N ILE A 73 3.26 1.29 16.27
CA ILE A 73 2.84 2.04 15.07
C ILE A 73 3.08 3.52 15.30
N GLU A 74 3.66 4.17 14.31
CA GLU A 74 3.75 5.62 14.23
C GLU A 74 3.05 6.14 12.97
N ASN A 75 1.98 6.90 13.16
CA ASN A 75 1.23 7.52 12.07
C ASN A 75 1.94 8.82 11.63
N ALA A 76 2.47 8.82 10.40
CA ALA A 76 3.16 9.95 9.78
C ALA A 76 2.41 10.37 8.51
N THR A 77 1.24 10.98 8.69
CA THR A 77 0.32 11.35 7.62
C THR A 77 0.77 12.59 6.86
N GLY A 78 0.30 12.75 5.62
CA GLY A 78 0.47 13.97 4.83
C GLY A 78 1.29 13.79 3.56
N GLY A 79 1.18 14.79 2.65
CA GLY A 79 1.93 14.84 1.39
C GLY A 79 1.79 13.59 0.51
N GLN A 80 0.61 13.00 0.43
CA GLN A 80 0.39 11.75 -0.33
C GLN A 80 1.39 10.64 0.07
N ALA A 81 1.51 10.37 1.37
CA ALA A 81 2.44 9.44 2.00
C ALA A 81 3.92 9.90 2.06
N MET A 82 4.28 11.04 1.49
CA MET A 82 5.67 11.52 1.44
C MET A 82 6.28 11.76 2.81
N VAL A 83 5.48 12.18 3.81
CA VAL A 83 5.97 12.39 5.18
C VAL A 83 6.48 11.08 5.77
N ALA A 84 5.68 10.01 5.69
CA ALA A 84 6.07 8.67 6.15
C ALA A 84 7.25 8.12 5.35
N THR A 85 7.20 8.23 4.02
CA THR A 85 8.25 7.74 3.11
C THR A 85 9.61 8.36 3.42
N LYS A 86 9.69 9.69 3.52
CA LYS A 86 10.93 10.39 3.86
C LYS A 86 11.45 10.01 5.23
N LYS A 87 10.55 9.82 6.21
CA LYS A 87 10.96 9.40 7.56
C LYS A 87 11.63 8.03 7.54
N VAL A 88 11.09 7.06 6.78
CA VAL A 88 11.71 5.73 6.62
C VAL A 88 13.03 5.83 5.88
N LEU A 89 13.09 6.56 4.77
CA LEU A 89 14.32 6.70 3.98
C LEU A 89 15.48 7.35 4.75
N ASN A 90 15.17 8.27 5.66
CA ASN A 90 16.16 8.93 6.51
C ASN A 90 16.59 8.11 7.75
N ALA A 91 15.86 7.03 8.06
CA ALA A 91 16.20 6.16 9.18
C ALA A 91 17.39 5.22 8.85
N PRO A 92 18.10 4.70 9.86
CA PRO A 92 19.10 3.65 9.65
C PRO A 92 18.50 2.41 8.98
N ALA A 93 19.29 1.72 8.15
CA ALA A 93 18.89 0.46 7.52
C ALA A 93 19.21 -0.75 8.44
N ASP A 94 18.79 -0.68 9.69
CA ASP A 94 19.07 -1.65 10.75
C ASP A 94 17.87 -2.55 11.10
N GLY A 95 16.77 -2.43 10.36
CA GLY A 95 15.54 -3.22 10.53
C GLY A 95 14.63 -2.76 11.68
N TYR A 96 14.97 -1.70 12.42
CA TYR A 96 14.12 -1.19 13.51
C TYR A 96 13.13 -0.12 13.09
N THR A 97 13.29 0.43 11.89
CA THR A 97 12.28 1.30 11.26
C THR A 97 11.76 0.60 10.02
N LEU A 98 10.50 0.20 10.05
CA LEU A 98 9.84 -0.47 8.94
C LEU A 98 8.77 0.44 8.34
N PHE A 99 8.46 0.23 7.09
CA PHE A 99 7.43 0.98 6.36
C PHE A 99 6.19 0.13 6.18
N TYR A 100 5.13 0.45 6.90
CA TYR A 100 3.81 -0.14 6.73
C TYR A 100 2.97 0.77 5.82
N THR A 101 2.76 0.37 4.57
CA THR A 101 2.20 1.23 3.53
C THR A 101 1.27 0.48 2.56
N SER A 102 0.82 1.18 1.52
CA SER A 102 -0.09 0.65 0.49
C SER A 102 0.37 1.05 -0.92
N ASN A 103 -0.54 0.95 -1.87
CA ASN A 103 -0.39 1.35 -3.28
C ASN A 103 0.31 2.69 -3.49
N GLY A 104 0.20 3.61 -2.53
CA GLY A 104 0.91 4.88 -2.57
C GLY A 104 2.42 4.73 -2.79
N LEU A 105 3.03 3.63 -2.32
CA LEU A 105 4.45 3.37 -2.55
C LEU A 105 4.81 3.32 -4.04
N ALA A 106 3.96 2.69 -4.86
CA ALA A 106 4.16 2.55 -6.29
C ALA A 106 3.63 3.75 -7.10
N THR A 107 2.57 4.41 -6.62
CA THR A 107 1.84 5.42 -7.40
C THR A 107 2.26 6.86 -7.08
N THR A 108 2.71 7.14 -5.86
CA THR A 108 3.16 8.49 -5.46
C THR A 108 4.29 9.04 -6.34
N PRO A 109 5.35 8.27 -6.72
CA PRO A 109 6.40 8.79 -7.60
C PRO A 109 5.93 9.18 -9.00
N ILE A 110 4.78 8.67 -9.42
CA ILE A 110 4.16 8.99 -10.71
C ILE A 110 3.41 10.33 -10.63
N VAL A 111 2.83 10.61 -9.46
CA VAL A 111 1.99 11.80 -9.20
C VAL A 111 2.83 12.98 -8.73
N ILE A 112 3.81 12.73 -7.88
CA ILE A 112 4.66 13.77 -7.30
C ILE A 112 5.95 13.85 -8.09
N LYS A 113 6.12 14.97 -8.80
CA LYS A 113 7.39 15.27 -9.46
C LYS A 113 8.50 15.32 -8.41
N ASP A 114 9.60 14.65 -8.70
CA ASP A 114 10.77 14.61 -7.80
C ASP A 114 10.45 14.04 -6.39
N ALA A 115 9.67 12.95 -6.34
CA ALA A 115 9.36 12.26 -5.08
C ALA A 115 10.62 11.81 -4.32
N GLY A 116 11.75 11.65 -5.04
CA GLY A 116 13.05 11.35 -4.44
C GLY A 116 13.20 9.90 -3.98
N TYR A 117 12.37 8.99 -4.48
CA TYR A 117 12.50 7.56 -4.24
C TYR A 117 11.88 6.73 -5.37
N THR A 118 12.25 5.47 -5.40
CA THR A 118 11.70 4.42 -6.27
C THR A 118 11.30 3.20 -5.43
N LEU A 119 10.66 2.22 -6.05
CA LEU A 119 10.37 0.94 -5.39
C LEU A 119 11.64 0.19 -4.96
N ASP A 120 12.75 0.39 -5.68
CA ASP A 120 14.02 -0.28 -5.41
C ASP A 120 14.72 0.22 -4.13
N ASP A 121 14.26 1.33 -3.56
CA ASP A 121 14.74 1.82 -2.26
C ASP A 121 14.18 1.01 -1.08
N PHE A 122 13.25 0.07 -1.35
CA PHE A 122 12.57 -0.74 -0.36
C PHE A 122 12.63 -2.22 -0.66
N THR A 123 12.82 -3.02 0.39
CA THR A 123 12.74 -4.49 0.34
C THR A 123 11.41 -4.95 0.94
N PRO A 124 10.60 -5.74 0.21
CA PRO A 124 9.34 -6.25 0.72
C PRO A 124 9.58 -7.27 1.85
N ILE A 125 8.77 -7.16 2.90
CA ILE A 125 8.82 -8.05 4.07
C ILE A 125 7.58 -8.96 4.10
N ALA A 126 6.38 -8.40 4.04
CA ALA A 126 5.15 -9.18 4.10
C ALA A 126 3.95 -8.47 3.44
N PRO A 127 3.10 -9.20 2.69
CA PRO A 127 1.75 -8.76 2.40
C PRO A 127 0.91 -8.91 3.66
N LEU A 128 0.22 -7.86 4.11
CA LEU A 128 -0.54 -7.90 5.36
C LEU A 128 -2.04 -8.08 5.13
N GLY A 129 -2.57 -7.55 4.07
CA GLY A 129 -3.98 -7.68 3.76
C GLY A 129 -4.41 -6.81 2.58
N GLN A 130 -5.61 -7.03 2.13
CA GLN A 130 -6.25 -6.23 1.10
C GLN A 130 -7.61 -5.70 1.59
N ALA A 131 -8.10 -4.66 0.93
CA ALA A 131 -9.42 -4.12 1.13
C ALA A 131 -10.11 -3.95 -0.23
N PRO A 132 -10.70 -5.03 -0.78
CA PRO A 132 -11.27 -5.00 -2.11
C PRO A 132 -12.32 -3.91 -2.23
N TYR A 133 -12.27 -3.12 -3.30
CA TYR A 133 -13.35 -2.20 -3.63
C TYR A 133 -14.53 -2.95 -4.22
N ILE A 134 -15.71 -2.57 -3.78
CA ILE A 134 -16.97 -2.99 -4.33
C ILE A 134 -17.61 -1.78 -4.97
N LEU A 135 -18.13 -1.93 -6.18
CA LEU A 135 -18.92 -0.89 -6.82
C LEU A 135 -20.33 -0.95 -6.27
N PHE A 136 -20.74 0.11 -5.61
CA PHE A 136 -22.09 0.31 -5.09
C PHE A 136 -22.86 1.27 -6.00
N ALA A 137 -24.16 1.02 -6.10
CA ALA A 137 -25.10 1.86 -6.82
C ALA A 137 -26.25 2.31 -5.94
N SER A 138 -26.76 3.51 -6.19
CA SER A 138 -27.99 4.02 -5.54
C SER A 138 -29.22 3.22 -5.98
N ALA A 139 -30.33 3.41 -5.31
CA ALA A 139 -31.59 2.72 -5.63
C ALA A 139 -32.12 3.09 -7.03
N SER A 140 -31.82 4.30 -7.54
CA SER A 140 -32.26 4.77 -8.86
C SER A 140 -31.60 4.06 -10.05
N VAL A 141 -30.45 3.44 -9.85
CA VAL A 141 -29.76 2.62 -10.85
C VAL A 141 -30.55 1.32 -11.02
N LYS A 142 -30.93 0.98 -12.25
CA LYS A 142 -31.74 -0.24 -12.53
C LYS A 142 -30.88 -1.52 -12.51
N ALA A 143 -29.61 -1.39 -12.86
CA ALA A 143 -28.70 -2.53 -12.88
C ALA A 143 -28.59 -3.24 -11.54
N THR A 144 -28.48 -4.57 -11.60
CA THR A 144 -28.32 -5.45 -10.45
C THR A 144 -27.03 -6.28 -10.49
N ASP A 145 -26.33 -6.20 -11.60
CA ASP A 145 -25.05 -6.89 -11.85
C ASP A 145 -24.15 -6.08 -12.79
N ILE A 146 -22.93 -6.57 -13.01
CA ILE A 146 -21.94 -5.86 -13.83
C ILE A 146 -22.40 -5.73 -15.30
N PRO A 147 -22.87 -6.80 -15.99
CA PRO A 147 -23.30 -6.66 -17.38
C PRO A 147 -24.45 -5.68 -17.58
N SER A 148 -25.46 -5.71 -16.70
CA SER A 148 -26.59 -4.76 -16.77
C SER A 148 -26.17 -3.32 -16.45
N LEU A 149 -25.20 -3.14 -15.55
CA LEU A 149 -24.64 -1.82 -15.29
C LEU A 149 -23.89 -1.27 -16.52
N MET A 150 -23.04 -2.07 -17.15
CA MET A 150 -22.28 -1.63 -18.32
C MET A 150 -23.22 -1.24 -19.48
N LYS A 151 -24.33 -1.96 -19.64
CA LYS A 151 -25.38 -1.59 -20.60
C LYS A 151 -26.05 -0.26 -20.21
N GLU A 152 -26.46 -0.12 -18.95
CA GLU A 152 -27.11 1.10 -18.45
C GLU A 152 -26.21 2.33 -18.55
N LEU A 153 -24.90 2.16 -18.28
CA LEU A 153 -23.90 3.23 -18.46
C LEU A 153 -23.77 3.67 -19.92
N LYS A 154 -23.82 2.74 -20.86
CA LYS A 154 -23.78 3.04 -22.29
C LYS A 154 -24.98 3.85 -22.72
N GLU A 155 -26.16 3.55 -22.19
CA GLU A 155 -27.44 4.16 -22.58
C GLU A 155 -27.67 5.54 -21.93
N ARG A 156 -27.27 5.69 -20.64
CA ARG A 156 -27.60 6.88 -19.85
C ARG A 156 -26.46 7.42 -18.98
N GLY A 157 -25.22 7.04 -19.23
CA GLY A 157 -24.08 7.44 -18.40
C GLY A 157 -23.99 8.94 -18.14
N LYS A 158 -24.26 9.78 -19.13
CA LYS A 158 -24.28 11.24 -19.03
C LYS A 158 -25.21 11.80 -17.94
N SER A 159 -26.27 11.07 -17.60
CA SER A 159 -27.22 11.46 -16.55
C SER A 159 -26.88 10.87 -15.17
N MET A 160 -25.71 10.27 -15.02
CA MET A 160 -25.25 9.65 -13.79
C MET A 160 -24.03 10.38 -13.24
N ASN A 161 -23.84 10.27 -11.92
CA ASN A 161 -22.68 10.79 -11.21
C ASN A 161 -21.96 9.64 -10.51
N HIS A 162 -20.63 9.62 -10.58
CA HIS A 162 -19.78 8.70 -9.84
C HIS A 162 -18.99 9.46 -8.77
N GLY A 163 -19.22 9.13 -7.50
CA GLY A 163 -18.47 9.71 -6.40
C GLY A 163 -17.05 9.16 -6.32
N VAL A 164 -16.07 10.05 -6.22
CA VAL A 164 -14.66 9.70 -6.08
C VAL A 164 -14.05 10.46 -4.90
N LEU A 165 -13.06 9.87 -4.23
CA LEU A 165 -12.29 10.59 -3.22
C LEU A 165 -11.25 11.47 -3.90
N GLY A 166 -11.32 12.79 -3.67
CA GLY A 166 -10.44 13.77 -4.31
C GLY A 166 -8.96 13.63 -3.99
N THR A 167 -8.64 12.90 -2.91
CA THR A 167 -7.26 12.58 -2.53
C THR A 167 -6.77 11.24 -3.10
N SER A 168 -7.64 10.48 -3.77
CA SER A 168 -7.34 9.16 -4.33
C SER A 168 -7.43 9.15 -5.84
N HIS A 169 -6.28 9.24 -6.51
CA HIS A 169 -6.22 9.07 -7.95
C HIS A 169 -6.69 7.67 -8.40
N LEU A 170 -6.57 6.64 -7.55
CA LEU A 170 -7.04 5.28 -7.85
C LEU A 170 -8.55 5.24 -8.10
N GLY A 171 -9.35 5.88 -7.25
CA GLY A 171 -10.81 5.94 -7.41
C GLY A 171 -11.22 6.68 -8.67
N LEU A 172 -10.55 7.78 -8.99
CA LEU A 172 -10.80 8.56 -10.21
C LEU A 172 -10.43 7.75 -11.48
N ILE A 173 -9.27 7.10 -11.48
CA ILE A 173 -8.83 6.26 -12.61
C ILE A 173 -9.81 5.10 -12.81
N LEU A 174 -10.23 4.45 -11.74
CA LEU A 174 -11.21 3.37 -11.80
C LEU A 174 -12.53 3.87 -12.42
N ALA A 175 -13.06 4.99 -11.93
CA ALA A 175 -14.27 5.58 -12.48
C ALA A 175 -14.13 5.83 -13.99
N LYS A 176 -13.04 6.46 -14.42
CA LYS A 176 -12.78 6.70 -15.85
C LYS A 176 -12.62 5.41 -16.67
N LYS A 177 -11.96 4.40 -16.14
CA LYS A 177 -11.85 3.09 -16.80
C LYS A 177 -13.24 2.47 -17.00
N ILE A 178 -14.09 2.47 -15.97
CA ILE A 178 -15.46 1.92 -16.07
C ILE A 178 -16.25 2.66 -17.14
N SER A 179 -16.26 4.01 -17.09
CA SER A 179 -16.96 4.84 -18.08
C SER A 179 -16.48 4.57 -19.52
N ALA A 180 -15.18 4.58 -19.72
CA ALA A 180 -14.58 4.33 -21.04
C ALA A 180 -14.88 2.92 -21.59
N THR A 181 -14.90 1.90 -20.71
CA THR A 181 -15.19 0.52 -21.10
C THR A 181 -16.68 0.32 -21.41
N ALA A 182 -17.58 0.98 -20.68
CA ALA A 182 -19.00 0.94 -20.98
C ALA A 182 -19.33 1.52 -22.35
N GLY A 183 -18.56 2.54 -22.77
CA GLY A 183 -18.85 3.31 -24.00
C GLY A 183 -20.05 4.25 -23.80
N GLY A 184 -20.38 5.03 -24.83
CA GLY A 184 -21.41 6.06 -24.73
C GLY A 184 -20.89 7.35 -24.10
N ASP A 185 -21.81 8.21 -23.69
CA ASP A 185 -21.46 9.47 -23.00
C ASP A 185 -21.00 9.19 -21.57
N PRO A 186 -19.85 9.75 -21.14
CA PRO A 186 -19.33 9.50 -19.80
C PRO A 186 -20.22 10.14 -18.73
N TYR A 187 -20.30 9.48 -17.57
CA TYR A 187 -20.85 10.09 -16.35
C TYR A 187 -19.91 11.18 -15.81
N GLN A 188 -20.42 11.98 -14.87
CA GLN A 188 -19.60 12.98 -14.18
C GLN A 188 -18.95 12.38 -12.92
N GLU A 189 -17.66 12.67 -12.70
CA GLU A 189 -16.98 12.35 -11.45
C GLU A 189 -17.15 13.50 -10.46
N ILE A 190 -17.77 13.21 -9.32
CA ILE A 190 -17.98 14.16 -8.22
C ILE A 190 -17.00 13.87 -7.11
N SER A 191 -16.13 14.84 -6.82
CA SER A 191 -15.05 14.68 -5.82
C SER A 191 -15.55 14.99 -4.41
N TYR A 192 -15.28 14.07 -3.47
CA TYR A 192 -15.57 14.20 -2.06
C TYR A 192 -14.28 14.18 -1.23
N ARG A 193 -14.29 14.83 -0.06
CA ARG A 193 -13.12 14.87 0.85
C ARG A 193 -12.98 13.59 1.66
N ALA A 194 -14.11 12.93 1.96
CA ALA A 194 -14.13 11.76 2.82
C ALA A 194 -15.24 10.77 2.43
N SER A 195 -15.03 9.48 2.69
CA SER A 195 -16.01 8.42 2.42
C SER A 195 -17.37 8.64 3.12
N PRO A 196 -17.46 9.17 4.35
CA PRO A 196 -18.76 9.44 4.97
C PRO A 196 -19.61 10.50 4.23
N GLU A 197 -18.99 11.45 3.55
CA GLU A 197 -19.73 12.41 2.69
C GLU A 197 -20.23 11.71 1.44
N MET A 198 -19.38 10.92 0.82
CA MET A 198 -19.68 10.20 -0.42
C MET A 198 -20.79 9.17 -0.22
N ILE A 199 -20.80 8.43 0.92
CA ILE A 199 -21.91 7.48 1.20
C ILE A 199 -23.23 8.20 1.45
N ARG A 200 -23.24 9.36 2.12
CA ARG A 200 -24.46 10.16 2.28
C ARG A 200 -25.02 10.62 0.92
N ALA A 201 -24.16 11.06 0.03
CA ALA A 201 -24.56 11.46 -1.32
C ALA A 201 -25.14 10.27 -2.13
N LEU A 202 -24.56 9.06 -1.99
CA LEU A 202 -25.12 7.86 -2.62
C LEU A 202 -26.51 7.48 -2.05
N LEU A 203 -26.68 7.59 -0.74
CA LEU A 203 -27.96 7.34 -0.07
C LEU A 203 -29.04 8.36 -0.43
N ALA A 204 -28.64 9.60 -0.74
CA ALA A 204 -29.52 10.68 -1.16
C ALA A 204 -29.79 10.70 -2.67
N ASP A 205 -29.12 9.82 -3.46
CA ASP A 205 -29.15 9.76 -4.91
C ASP A 205 -28.52 10.99 -5.60
N ASP A 206 -27.70 11.77 -4.90
CA ASP A 206 -26.91 12.86 -5.50
C ASP A 206 -25.82 12.30 -6.41
N ILE A 207 -25.31 11.11 -6.10
CA ILE A 207 -24.46 10.27 -6.95
C ILE A 207 -25.10 8.89 -7.13
N GLN A 208 -24.90 8.30 -8.30
CA GLN A 208 -25.47 7.00 -8.63
C GLN A 208 -24.49 5.84 -8.43
N LEU A 209 -23.19 6.12 -8.45
CA LEU A 209 -22.14 5.12 -8.32
C LEU A 209 -21.07 5.55 -7.32
N MET A 210 -20.51 4.57 -6.65
CA MET A 210 -19.40 4.75 -5.70
C MET A 210 -18.61 3.45 -5.57
N ALA A 211 -17.30 3.50 -5.79
CA ALA A 211 -16.42 2.38 -5.47
C ALA A 211 -15.76 2.60 -4.11
N THR A 212 -15.96 1.66 -3.18
CA THR A 212 -15.40 1.73 -1.82
C THR A 212 -15.32 0.35 -1.19
N THR A 213 -14.75 0.24 0.02
CA THR A 213 -14.69 -1.02 0.77
C THR A 213 -16.03 -1.38 1.40
N TYR A 214 -16.23 -2.68 1.66
CA TYR A 214 -17.44 -3.17 2.35
C TYR A 214 -17.65 -2.49 3.72
N SER A 215 -16.59 -2.21 4.47
CA SER A 215 -16.70 -1.57 5.79
C SER A 215 -17.39 -0.20 5.77
N ILE A 216 -17.34 0.51 4.65
CA ILE A 216 -17.95 1.83 4.48
C ILE A 216 -19.42 1.71 4.05
N ALA A 217 -19.70 0.97 2.98
CA ALA A 217 -21.03 0.93 2.37
C ALA A 217 -21.87 -0.29 2.76
N GLY A 218 -21.24 -1.40 3.14
CA GLY A 218 -21.92 -2.66 3.49
C GLY A 218 -23.01 -2.53 4.56
N PRO A 219 -22.83 -1.75 5.64
CA PRO A 219 -23.88 -1.54 6.65
C PRO A 219 -25.19 -0.97 6.08
N HIS A 220 -25.14 -0.24 4.96
CA HIS A 220 -26.30 0.43 4.33
C HIS A 220 -27.03 -0.43 3.29
N LEU A 221 -26.52 -1.64 2.98
CA LEU A 221 -27.18 -2.56 2.04
C LEU A 221 -28.54 -3.05 2.55
N LYS A 222 -28.69 -3.21 3.87
CA LYS A 222 -29.91 -3.76 4.50
C LYS A 222 -31.15 -2.90 4.25
N ASP A 223 -30.97 -1.60 4.08
CA ASP A 223 -32.08 -0.66 3.90
C ASP A 223 -32.60 -0.60 2.46
N GLY A 224 -31.98 -1.32 1.53
CA GLY A 224 -32.34 -1.34 0.12
C GLY A 224 -32.12 -0.01 -0.63
N LYS A 225 -31.54 0.99 0.04
CA LYS A 225 -31.26 2.31 -0.55
C LYS A 225 -30.06 2.31 -1.47
N ILE A 226 -29.17 1.35 -1.30
CA ILE A 226 -28.03 1.07 -2.16
C ILE A 226 -27.94 -0.42 -2.44
N LYS A 227 -27.22 -0.77 -3.49
CA LYS A 227 -26.95 -2.15 -3.88
C LYS A 227 -25.50 -2.33 -4.27
N ALA A 228 -24.96 -3.52 -4.06
CA ALA A 228 -23.63 -3.89 -4.51
C ALA A 228 -23.74 -4.51 -5.91
N ILE A 229 -22.96 -4.03 -6.85
CA ILE A 229 -23.01 -4.44 -8.26
C ILE A 229 -21.95 -5.48 -8.60
N GLY A 230 -20.73 -5.31 -8.07
CA GLY A 230 -19.62 -6.22 -8.32
C GLY A 230 -18.34 -5.80 -7.62
N VAL A 231 -17.39 -6.74 -7.53
CA VAL A 231 -16.09 -6.53 -6.90
C VAL A 231 -15.11 -5.96 -7.92
N VAL A 232 -14.46 -4.87 -7.58
CA VAL A 232 -13.47 -4.19 -8.44
C VAL A 232 -12.06 -4.52 -7.95
N ALA A 233 -11.76 -5.79 -7.83
CA ALA A 233 -10.46 -6.32 -7.46
C ALA A 233 -10.17 -7.58 -8.29
N ARG A 234 -8.92 -8.06 -8.24
CA ARG A 234 -8.53 -9.31 -8.93
C ARG A 234 -9.22 -10.53 -8.34
N GLU A 235 -9.43 -10.53 -7.03
CA GLU A 235 -10.05 -11.61 -6.28
C GLU A 235 -11.41 -11.18 -5.75
N LYS A 236 -12.27 -12.19 -5.50
CA LYS A 236 -13.56 -11.98 -4.83
C LYS A 236 -13.36 -11.48 -3.41
N SER A 237 -14.31 -10.66 -2.95
CA SER A 237 -14.38 -10.30 -1.54
C SER A 237 -14.93 -11.47 -0.71
N VAL A 238 -14.26 -11.79 0.39
CA VAL A 238 -14.79 -12.79 1.36
C VAL A 238 -16.03 -12.25 2.11
N ARG A 239 -16.28 -10.95 2.03
CA ARG A 239 -17.46 -10.30 2.62
C ARG A 239 -18.70 -10.43 1.76
N MET A 240 -18.53 -10.58 0.45
CA MET A 240 -19.60 -10.71 -0.53
C MET A 240 -19.22 -11.77 -1.58
N PRO A 241 -19.08 -13.03 -1.17
CA PRO A 241 -18.58 -14.10 -2.04
C PRO A 241 -19.51 -14.40 -3.23
N GLU A 242 -20.78 -14.00 -3.14
CA GLU A 242 -21.77 -14.09 -4.19
C GLU A 242 -21.55 -13.11 -5.34
N LEU A 243 -20.87 -11.99 -5.09
CA LEU A 243 -20.58 -11.03 -6.15
C LEU A 243 -19.45 -11.51 -7.05
N LYS A 244 -19.65 -11.33 -8.36
CA LYS A 244 -18.57 -11.51 -9.34
C LYS A 244 -17.61 -10.34 -9.29
N THR A 245 -16.36 -10.62 -9.64
CA THR A 245 -15.42 -9.56 -10.00
C THR A 245 -15.72 -9.04 -11.40
N PHE A 246 -15.26 -7.82 -11.72
CA PHE A 246 -15.34 -7.31 -13.08
C PHE A 246 -14.54 -8.18 -14.06
N ILE A 247 -13.45 -8.79 -13.62
CA ILE A 247 -12.65 -9.74 -14.40
C ILE A 247 -13.50 -10.99 -14.74
N GLU A 248 -14.17 -11.58 -13.75
CA GLU A 248 -15.07 -12.74 -13.98
C GLU A 248 -16.28 -12.40 -14.86
N ALA A 249 -16.66 -11.12 -14.92
CA ALA A 249 -17.73 -10.64 -15.79
C ALA A 249 -17.27 -10.31 -17.22
N GLY A 250 -15.99 -10.55 -17.55
CA GLY A 250 -15.44 -10.33 -18.90
C GLY A 250 -14.77 -8.97 -19.12
N TYR A 251 -14.45 -8.22 -18.03
CA TYR A 251 -13.77 -6.92 -18.06
C TYR A 251 -12.40 -6.99 -17.38
N PRO A 252 -11.38 -7.60 -18.01
CA PRO A 252 -10.12 -7.95 -17.38
C PRO A 252 -9.31 -6.73 -16.90
N ASP A 253 -9.53 -5.53 -17.48
CA ASP A 253 -8.79 -4.32 -17.13
C ASP A 253 -9.49 -3.46 -16.06
N LEU A 254 -10.70 -3.87 -15.61
CA LEU A 254 -11.48 -3.16 -14.61
C LEU A 254 -11.27 -3.74 -13.22
N TYR A 255 -10.11 -3.45 -12.66
CA TYR A 255 -9.80 -3.76 -11.26
C TYR A 255 -8.93 -2.66 -10.65
N THR A 256 -8.95 -2.60 -9.34
CA THR A 256 -7.98 -1.87 -8.51
C THR A 256 -7.79 -2.64 -7.22
N ASP A 257 -6.58 -3.07 -6.96
CA ASP A 257 -6.26 -3.74 -5.71
C ASP A 257 -5.88 -2.68 -4.67
N VAL A 258 -6.55 -2.68 -3.54
CA VAL A 258 -6.23 -1.82 -2.41
C VAL A 258 -5.66 -2.72 -1.31
N TRP A 259 -4.39 -2.59 -1.06
CA TRP A 259 -3.63 -3.49 -0.19
C TRP A 259 -2.77 -2.73 0.83
N ALA A 260 -2.34 -3.44 1.84
CA ALA A 260 -1.37 -3.00 2.82
C ALA A 260 -0.25 -4.04 2.96
N ALA A 261 0.99 -3.55 3.02
CA ALA A 261 2.17 -4.39 3.09
C ALA A 261 3.27 -3.76 3.95
N LEU A 262 4.18 -4.60 4.42
CA LEU A 262 5.33 -4.21 5.21
C LEU A 262 6.61 -4.25 4.37
N TYR A 263 7.42 -3.21 4.51
CA TYR A 263 8.71 -3.03 3.85
C TYR A 263 9.78 -2.63 4.84
N THR A 264 11.03 -2.84 4.44
CA THR A 264 12.21 -2.22 5.05
C THR A 264 13.02 -1.49 3.97
N LYS A 265 14.05 -0.74 4.35
CA LYS A 265 14.98 -0.13 3.39
C LYS A 265 15.74 -1.21 2.62
N ALA A 266 16.06 -0.95 1.36
CA ALA A 266 16.79 -1.90 0.50
C ALA A 266 18.16 -2.31 1.05
N GLN A 267 18.83 -1.41 1.81
CA GLN A 267 20.14 -1.67 2.40
C GLN A 267 20.10 -2.44 3.71
N THR A 268 18.91 -2.85 4.20
CA THR A 268 18.80 -3.67 5.43
C THR A 268 19.51 -5.01 5.24
N PRO A 269 20.35 -5.45 6.20
CA PRO A 269 21.05 -6.72 6.10
C PRO A 269 20.13 -7.90 5.83
N LYS A 270 20.54 -8.80 4.95
CA LYS A 270 19.72 -9.94 4.50
C LYS A 270 19.23 -10.82 5.65
N GLU A 271 20.09 -11.06 6.63
CA GLU A 271 19.76 -11.86 7.81
C GLU A 271 18.61 -11.22 8.63
N ILE A 272 18.59 -9.90 8.74
CA ILE A 272 17.49 -9.16 9.39
C ILE A 272 16.22 -9.25 8.57
N VAL A 273 16.32 -9.11 7.25
CA VAL A 273 15.18 -9.25 6.32
C VAL A 273 14.55 -10.64 6.49
N GLU A 274 15.34 -11.70 6.54
CA GLU A 274 14.83 -13.06 6.70
C GLU A 274 14.15 -13.29 8.05
N ILE A 275 14.70 -12.74 9.15
CA ILE A 275 14.06 -12.79 10.48
C ILE A 275 12.69 -12.11 10.42
N LEU A 276 12.61 -10.90 9.83
CA LEU A 276 11.37 -10.14 9.70
C LEU A 276 10.34 -10.86 8.81
N ARG A 277 10.78 -11.40 7.67
CA ARG A 277 9.92 -12.17 6.75
C ARG A 277 9.33 -13.39 7.41
N LYS A 278 10.18 -14.20 8.09
CA LYS A 278 9.73 -15.39 8.79
C LYS A 278 8.69 -15.05 9.87
N ALA A 279 9.03 -14.11 10.76
CA ALA A 279 8.13 -13.71 11.84
C ALA A 279 6.81 -13.12 11.31
N SER A 280 6.86 -12.32 10.23
CA SER A 280 5.67 -11.75 9.62
C SER A 280 4.81 -12.81 8.94
N ALA A 281 5.41 -13.77 8.23
CA ALA A 281 4.70 -14.87 7.58
C ALA A 281 3.97 -15.75 8.61
N GLU A 282 4.59 -16.05 9.74
CA GLU A 282 3.96 -16.78 10.85
C GLU A 282 2.71 -16.04 11.34
N VAL A 283 2.79 -14.73 11.57
CA VAL A 283 1.63 -13.91 11.99
C VAL A 283 0.51 -13.93 10.94
N VAL A 284 0.84 -13.69 9.67
CA VAL A 284 -0.14 -13.63 8.58
C VAL A 284 -0.85 -14.98 8.37
N ALA A 285 -0.15 -16.09 8.64
CA ALA A 285 -0.70 -17.45 8.54
C ALA A 285 -1.70 -17.78 9.67
N GLU A 286 -1.64 -17.08 10.82
CA GLU A 286 -2.49 -17.38 11.97
C GLU A 286 -4.00 -17.21 11.64
N PRO A 287 -4.83 -18.23 11.89
CA PRO A 287 -6.29 -18.09 11.77
C PRO A 287 -6.83 -16.95 12.63
N SER A 288 -6.27 -16.75 13.83
CA SER A 288 -6.65 -15.67 14.74
C SER A 288 -6.34 -14.28 14.19
N PHE A 289 -5.29 -14.11 13.38
CA PHE A 289 -4.99 -12.88 12.68
C PHE A 289 -6.05 -12.59 11.60
N LYS A 290 -6.40 -13.60 10.79
CA LYS A 290 -7.42 -13.49 9.75
C LYS A 290 -8.79 -13.11 10.33
N GLU A 291 -9.17 -13.68 11.47
CA GLU A 291 -10.40 -13.28 12.16
C GLU A 291 -10.32 -11.84 12.69
N ALA A 292 -9.19 -11.44 13.27
CA ALA A 292 -9.01 -10.09 13.80
C ALA A 292 -8.90 -9.00 12.71
N MET A 293 -8.64 -9.37 11.45
CA MET A 293 -8.73 -8.43 10.31
C MET A 293 -10.17 -8.04 9.98
N LYS A 294 -11.13 -8.93 10.17
CA LYS A 294 -12.54 -8.70 9.75
C LYS A 294 -13.12 -7.37 10.26
N PRO A 295 -13.02 -7.02 11.56
CA PRO A 295 -13.56 -5.73 12.05
C PRO A 295 -12.86 -4.51 11.42
N THR A 296 -11.62 -4.64 10.94
CA THR A 296 -10.89 -3.54 10.30
C THR A 296 -11.38 -3.25 8.88
N GLY A 297 -12.21 -4.12 8.30
CA GLY A 297 -12.63 -4.04 6.91
C GLY A 297 -11.62 -4.56 5.90
N SER A 298 -10.53 -5.15 6.40
CA SER A 298 -9.51 -5.80 5.57
C SER A 298 -9.78 -7.29 5.46
N GLU A 299 -9.20 -7.90 4.43
CA GLU A 299 -9.29 -9.31 4.10
C GLU A 299 -7.89 -9.89 3.92
N ALA A 300 -7.75 -11.20 4.11
CA ALA A 300 -6.50 -11.88 3.80
C ALA A 300 -6.15 -11.69 2.32
N TRP A 301 -4.88 -11.49 2.04
CA TRP A 301 -4.40 -11.28 0.69
C TRP A 301 -3.57 -12.48 0.24
N ASN A 302 -3.96 -13.10 -0.87
CA ASN A 302 -3.27 -14.26 -1.45
C ASN A 302 -2.06 -13.81 -2.29
N MET A 303 -1.12 -13.12 -1.65
CA MET A 303 0.09 -12.60 -2.26
C MET A 303 1.31 -13.20 -1.55
N THR A 304 2.34 -13.55 -2.31
CA THR A 304 3.63 -13.94 -1.76
C THR A 304 4.60 -12.76 -1.77
N VAL A 305 5.58 -12.77 -0.88
CA VAL A 305 6.62 -11.72 -0.82
C VAL A 305 7.37 -11.62 -2.15
N ASP A 306 7.65 -12.75 -2.80
CA ASP A 306 8.39 -12.80 -4.06
C ASP A 306 7.64 -12.14 -5.22
N ASN A 307 6.30 -12.19 -5.18
CA ASN A 307 5.45 -11.59 -6.21
C ASN A 307 5.14 -10.11 -5.94
N MET A 308 5.36 -9.62 -4.71
CA MET A 308 5.00 -8.24 -4.33
C MET A 308 5.67 -7.19 -5.22
N GLN A 309 6.99 -7.28 -5.40
CA GLN A 309 7.74 -6.26 -6.15
C GLN A 309 7.27 -6.17 -7.61
N ALA A 310 7.07 -7.32 -8.26
CA ALA A 310 6.57 -7.37 -9.63
C ALA A 310 5.12 -6.84 -9.73
N ALA A 311 4.25 -7.23 -8.81
CA ALA A 311 2.86 -6.77 -8.77
C ALA A 311 2.76 -5.25 -8.61
N PHE A 312 3.59 -4.66 -7.75
CA PHE A 312 3.59 -3.22 -7.51
C PHE A 312 4.19 -2.42 -8.66
N ALA A 313 5.23 -2.95 -9.30
CA ALA A 313 5.79 -2.35 -10.50
C ALA A 313 4.76 -2.34 -11.64
N GLU A 314 4.00 -3.43 -11.81
CA GLU A 314 2.93 -3.52 -12.81
C GLU A 314 1.77 -2.57 -12.49
N GLU A 315 1.39 -2.45 -11.23
CA GLU A 315 0.40 -1.47 -10.78
C GLU A 315 0.83 -0.03 -11.10
N GLY A 316 2.08 0.32 -10.82
CA GLY A 316 2.64 1.63 -11.17
C GLY A 316 2.58 1.89 -12.68
N LYS A 317 2.93 0.93 -13.52
CA LYS A 317 2.82 1.04 -14.99
C LYS A 317 1.37 1.24 -15.44
N SER A 318 0.44 0.42 -14.94
CA SER A 318 -0.99 0.53 -15.26
C SER A 318 -1.55 1.89 -14.85
N PHE A 319 -1.12 2.40 -13.70
CA PHE A 319 -1.49 3.71 -13.20
C PHE A 319 -0.97 4.84 -14.11
N ALA A 320 0.30 4.81 -14.52
CA ALA A 320 0.89 5.78 -15.43
C ALA A 320 0.20 5.79 -16.79
N GLN A 321 -0.08 4.62 -17.35
CA GLN A 321 -0.82 4.47 -18.61
C GLN A 321 -2.23 5.07 -18.53
N ALA A 322 -2.93 4.85 -17.39
CA ALA A 322 -4.26 5.41 -17.19
C ALA A 322 -4.22 6.95 -17.11
N ILE A 323 -3.23 7.54 -16.44
CA ILE A 323 -3.02 8.99 -16.39
C ILE A 323 -2.87 9.55 -17.81
N GLN A 324 -2.05 8.94 -18.65
CA GLN A 324 -1.85 9.37 -20.03
C GLN A 324 -3.12 9.18 -20.87
N LYS A 325 -3.75 8.00 -20.80
CA LYS A 325 -4.95 7.66 -21.58
C LYS A 325 -6.12 8.62 -21.31
N PHE A 326 -6.29 9.02 -20.04
CA PHE A 326 -7.40 9.88 -19.63
C PHE A 326 -7.01 11.35 -19.49
N ASN A 327 -5.77 11.71 -19.87
CA ASN A 327 -5.24 13.08 -19.76
C ASN A 327 -5.50 13.72 -18.38
N LEU A 328 -5.22 12.95 -17.33
CA LEU A 328 -5.45 13.40 -15.95
C LEU A 328 -4.41 14.46 -15.57
N LYS A 329 -4.88 15.63 -15.14
CA LYS A 329 -4.02 16.63 -14.53
C LYS A 329 -3.72 16.19 -13.12
N LEU A 330 -2.45 15.97 -12.84
CA LEU A 330 -1.92 15.67 -11.51
C LEU A 330 -1.48 17.02 -10.92
N ASN A 331 -2.15 17.44 -9.86
CA ASN A 331 -1.85 18.71 -9.18
C ASN A 331 -0.67 18.52 -8.21
#